data_9d6c779483a9b6fffe03d2225441666a
#
_entry.id   9d6c779483a9b6fffe03d2225441666a
#
_cell.length_a   1.000
_cell.length_b   1.000
_cell.length_c   1.000
_cell.angle_alpha   90.00
_cell.angle_beta   90.00
_cell.angle_gamma   90.00
#
_symmetry.space_group_name_H-M   'P 1'
#
loop_
_entity.id
_entity.type
_entity.pdbx_description
1 polymer ?
#
loop_
_entity_poly.entity_id
_entity_poly.type
_entity_poly.pdbx_seq_one_letter_code
_entity_poly.pdbx_strand_id
1 'polypeptide(L)'
;FHQKARELNRRWYSEVKEEYHLAFLPVSSREGQQYINWMNLALDYAFENRARMLDKTCGVVKELIGKHTGLSVEFGTEINCHHNYAALENHYDANVWVHRKGATRVRKGEMAVIPGAMGSYSYVVEGRGNRESFCTSSHGAGRRYSRSGAMKAFSTEQVMVDLKEQDVVLGKQKKNDVAEECRFAYKDIDLVMAQQQDMVTPVRKLRTVGVVKG
;
A
#
# COMPACT_ATOMS: atom_id res chain seq x y z
N PHE A 1 -1.58 21.04 -6.44
CA PHE A 1 -3.06 21.03 -6.49
C PHE A 1 -3.71 21.30 -5.13
N HIS A 2 -3.24 20.74 -4.01
CA HIS A 2 -3.83 21.01 -2.70
C HIS A 2 -3.87 22.51 -2.37
N GLN A 3 -2.75 23.22 -2.54
CA GLN A 3 -2.69 24.66 -2.35
C GLN A 3 -3.67 25.40 -3.28
N LYS A 4 -3.71 25.02 -4.55
CA LYS A 4 -4.65 25.59 -5.52
C LYS A 4 -6.11 25.34 -5.16
N ALA A 5 -6.44 24.14 -4.69
CA ALA A 5 -7.77 23.80 -4.21
C ALA A 5 -8.18 24.65 -3.01
N ARG A 6 -7.27 24.88 -2.03
CA ARG A 6 -7.50 25.78 -0.89
C ARG A 6 -7.78 27.22 -1.31
N GLU A 7 -6.99 27.76 -2.27
CA GLU A 7 -7.21 29.10 -2.81
C GLU A 7 -8.59 29.23 -3.49
N LEU A 8 -9.04 28.17 -4.16
CA LEU A 8 -10.30 28.13 -4.89
C LEU A 8 -11.50 27.76 -4.03
N ASN A 9 -11.32 27.18 -2.84
CA ASN A 9 -12.43 26.77 -1.97
C ASN A 9 -13.42 27.89 -1.68
N ARG A 10 -12.94 29.11 -1.47
CA ARG A 10 -13.81 30.30 -1.27
C ARG A 10 -14.71 30.57 -2.48
N ARG A 11 -14.22 30.31 -3.68
CA ARG A 11 -15.02 30.44 -4.92
C ARG A 11 -16.13 29.42 -5.02
N TRP A 12 -15.94 28.25 -4.41
CA TRP A 12 -16.91 27.14 -4.41
C TRP A 12 -17.77 27.11 -3.14
N TYR A 13 -17.77 28.19 -2.37
CA TYR A 13 -18.54 28.32 -1.12
C TYR A 13 -18.28 27.16 -0.14
N SER A 14 -17.03 26.71 -0.06
CA SER A 14 -16.63 25.68 0.88
C SER A 14 -16.48 26.21 2.29
N GLU A 15 -17.16 25.61 3.25
CA GLU A 15 -17.02 25.91 4.68
C GLU A 15 -15.98 25.02 5.38
N VAL A 16 -15.18 24.25 4.62
CA VAL A 16 -14.19 23.36 5.21
C VAL A 16 -13.10 24.17 5.89
N LYS A 17 -12.97 24.01 7.20
CA LYS A 17 -11.95 24.69 8.00
C LYS A 17 -10.54 24.27 7.55
N GLU A 18 -9.63 25.23 7.54
CA GLU A 18 -8.24 25.04 7.10
C GLU A 18 -7.50 23.99 7.93
N GLU A 19 -7.80 23.90 9.22
CA GLU A 19 -7.21 22.93 10.16
C GLU A 19 -7.44 21.46 9.80
N TYR A 20 -8.51 21.17 9.05
CA TYR A 20 -8.79 19.79 8.58
C TYR A 20 -7.96 19.37 7.37
N HIS A 21 -7.20 20.29 6.78
CA HIS A 21 -6.43 20.04 5.55
C HIS A 21 -7.23 19.39 4.43
N LEU A 22 -8.54 19.56 4.43
CA LEU A 22 -9.44 19.11 3.39
C LEU A 22 -9.62 20.23 2.37
N ALA A 23 -9.40 19.91 1.11
CA ALA A 23 -9.65 20.80 0.00
C ALA A 23 -10.22 19.98 -1.15
N PHE A 24 -11.11 20.56 -1.94
CA PHE A 24 -11.70 19.87 -3.07
C PHE A 24 -11.61 20.73 -4.34
N LEU A 25 -11.70 20.06 -5.47
CA LEU A 25 -11.86 20.65 -6.79
C LEU A 25 -13.09 20.02 -7.42
N PRO A 26 -14.09 20.78 -7.86
CA PRO A 26 -15.22 20.22 -8.60
C PRO A 26 -14.70 19.49 -9.84
N VAL A 27 -15.17 18.27 -10.08
CA VAL A 27 -14.73 17.44 -11.21
C VAL A 27 -14.96 18.13 -12.55
N SER A 28 -16.05 18.91 -12.68
CA SER A 28 -16.38 19.67 -13.88
C SER A 28 -15.52 20.92 -14.09
N SER A 29 -14.73 21.33 -13.10
CA SER A 29 -13.85 22.48 -13.24
C SER A 29 -12.60 22.14 -14.06
N ARG A 30 -11.99 23.17 -14.68
CA ARG A 30 -10.71 23.02 -15.40
C ARG A 30 -9.62 22.44 -14.48
N GLU A 31 -9.55 22.94 -13.25
CA GLU A 31 -8.57 22.51 -12.25
C GLU A 31 -8.82 21.07 -11.79
N GLY A 32 -10.09 20.67 -11.65
CA GLY A 32 -10.48 19.29 -11.35
C GLY A 32 -10.05 18.32 -12.46
N GLN A 33 -10.30 18.66 -13.71
CA GLN A 33 -9.87 17.86 -14.86
C GLN A 33 -8.34 17.78 -14.97
N GLN A 34 -7.64 18.89 -14.75
CA GLN A 34 -6.18 18.88 -14.72
C GLN A 34 -5.65 17.98 -13.59
N TYR A 35 -6.25 18.03 -12.41
CA TYR A 35 -5.85 17.15 -11.30
C TYR A 35 -6.02 15.68 -11.66
N ILE A 36 -7.16 15.31 -12.25
CA ILE A 36 -7.44 13.92 -12.67
C ILE A 36 -6.40 13.46 -13.70
N ASN A 37 -6.09 14.28 -14.69
CA ASN A 37 -5.10 13.94 -15.73
C ASN A 37 -3.71 13.70 -15.12
N TRP A 38 -3.26 14.58 -14.22
CA TRP A 38 -1.96 14.43 -13.55
C TRP A 38 -1.94 13.23 -12.58
N MET A 39 -3.06 12.97 -11.90
CA MET A 39 -3.19 11.79 -11.04
C MET A 39 -3.07 10.51 -11.88
N ASN A 40 -3.76 10.42 -13.01
CA ASN A 40 -3.71 9.25 -13.89
C ASN A 40 -2.28 9.04 -14.43
N LEU A 41 -1.61 10.10 -14.91
CA LEU A 41 -0.20 10.01 -15.33
C LEU A 41 0.70 9.48 -14.19
N ALA A 42 0.50 9.97 -12.96
CA ALA A 42 1.27 9.49 -11.81
C ALA A 42 0.95 8.03 -11.46
N LEU A 43 -0.28 7.57 -11.67
CA LEU A 43 -0.68 6.18 -11.50
C LEU A 43 -0.02 5.27 -12.53
N ASP A 44 -0.03 5.66 -13.80
CA ASP A 44 0.62 4.92 -14.89
C ASP A 44 2.13 4.80 -14.63
N TYR A 45 2.76 5.92 -14.27
CA TYR A 45 4.18 5.91 -13.88
C TYR A 45 4.44 4.97 -12.69
N ALA A 46 3.62 5.04 -11.64
CA ALA A 46 3.80 4.20 -10.46
C ALA A 46 3.57 2.71 -10.77
N PHE A 47 2.63 2.39 -11.65
CA PHE A 47 2.37 1.03 -12.10
C PHE A 47 3.58 0.46 -12.84
N GLU A 48 4.06 1.17 -13.85
CA GLU A 48 5.24 0.80 -14.65
C GLU A 48 6.51 0.70 -13.79
N ASN A 49 6.71 1.65 -12.88
CA ASN A 49 7.86 1.63 -11.97
C ASN A 49 7.87 0.37 -11.10
N ARG A 50 6.71 -0.03 -10.53
CA ARG A 50 6.63 -1.27 -9.74
C ARG A 50 6.85 -2.52 -10.59
N ALA A 51 6.30 -2.57 -11.81
CA ALA A 51 6.52 -3.68 -12.74
C ALA A 51 8.01 -3.85 -13.06
N ARG A 52 8.71 -2.76 -13.41
CA ARG A 52 10.16 -2.79 -13.66
C ARG A 52 10.99 -3.18 -12.43
N MET A 53 10.60 -2.69 -11.25
CA MET A 53 11.27 -3.09 -10.00
C MET A 53 11.11 -4.58 -9.73
N LEU A 54 9.90 -5.11 -9.94
CA LEU A 54 9.60 -6.53 -9.77
C LEU A 54 10.40 -7.38 -10.77
N ASP A 55 10.37 -7.03 -12.05
CA ASP A 55 11.14 -7.72 -13.10
C ASP A 55 12.64 -7.77 -12.77
N LYS A 56 13.22 -6.62 -12.39
CA LYS A 56 14.61 -6.54 -11.94
C LYS A 56 14.89 -7.45 -10.75
N THR A 57 13.99 -7.45 -9.76
CA THR A 57 14.12 -8.29 -8.56
C THR A 57 14.02 -9.77 -8.91
N CYS A 58 13.08 -10.16 -9.76
CA CYS A 58 12.93 -11.52 -10.25
C CYS A 58 14.20 -11.99 -11.00
N GLY A 59 14.78 -11.13 -11.84
CA GLY A 59 16.05 -11.42 -12.53
C GLY A 59 17.19 -11.71 -11.56
N VAL A 60 17.37 -10.86 -10.54
CA VAL A 60 18.40 -11.03 -9.51
C VAL A 60 18.18 -12.32 -8.70
N VAL A 61 16.94 -12.58 -8.28
CA VAL A 61 16.60 -13.81 -7.53
C VAL A 61 16.88 -15.06 -8.36
N LYS A 62 16.48 -15.07 -9.63
CA LYS A 62 16.72 -16.18 -10.55
C LYS A 62 18.21 -16.45 -10.73
N GLU A 63 19.00 -15.41 -10.95
CA GLU A 63 20.45 -15.51 -11.10
C GLU A 63 21.13 -16.08 -9.84
N LEU A 64 20.81 -15.50 -8.66
CA LEU A 64 21.43 -15.90 -7.40
C LEU A 64 21.06 -17.34 -7.00
N ILE A 65 19.79 -17.73 -7.13
CA ILE A 65 19.37 -19.10 -6.83
C ILE A 65 20.06 -20.08 -7.79
N GLY A 66 20.02 -19.81 -9.08
CA GLY A 66 20.70 -20.66 -10.05
C GLY A 66 22.20 -20.82 -9.76
N LYS A 67 22.90 -19.72 -9.45
CA LYS A 67 24.33 -19.70 -9.13
C LYS A 67 24.67 -20.49 -7.85
N HIS A 68 23.85 -20.38 -6.80
CA HIS A 68 24.19 -20.95 -5.49
C HIS A 68 23.60 -22.34 -5.24
N THR A 69 22.54 -22.71 -5.94
CA THR A 69 21.85 -24.00 -5.71
C THR A 69 21.78 -24.91 -6.94
N GLY A 70 22.04 -24.38 -8.13
CA GLY A 70 21.82 -25.09 -9.40
C GLY A 70 20.34 -25.24 -9.78
N LEU A 71 19.41 -24.70 -8.99
CA LEU A 71 17.97 -24.80 -9.24
C LEU A 71 17.50 -23.71 -10.19
N SER A 72 16.48 -24.05 -11.01
CA SER A 72 15.75 -23.05 -11.80
C SER A 72 14.58 -22.47 -10.96
N VAL A 73 14.28 -21.20 -11.17
CA VAL A 73 13.14 -20.51 -10.53
C VAL A 73 12.17 -20.08 -11.60
N GLU A 74 10.90 -20.43 -11.39
CA GLU A 74 9.77 -19.95 -12.17
C GLU A 74 8.94 -19.01 -11.32
N PHE A 75 8.50 -17.90 -11.93
CA PHE A 75 7.63 -16.92 -11.28
C PHE A 75 6.19 -17.11 -11.78
N GLY A 76 5.24 -16.99 -10.87
CA GLY A 76 3.82 -17.05 -11.20
C GLY A 76 3.26 -15.71 -11.68
N THR A 77 1.95 -15.55 -11.56
CA THR A 77 1.25 -14.32 -11.97
C THR A 77 1.68 -13.12 -11.13
N GLU A 78 1.99 -12.01 -11.80
CA GLU A 78 2.27 -10.73 -11.16
C GLU A 78 0.98 -10.15 -10.55
N ILE A 79 1.10 -9.61 -9.33
CA ILE A 79 0.05 -8.84 -8.67
C ILE A 79 0.56 -7.42 -8.47
N ASN A 80 -0.02 -6.46 -9.19
CA ASN A 80 0.36 -5.06 -9.14
C ASN A 80 -0.88 -4.18 -8.95
N CYS A 81 -1.08 -3.65 -7.76
CA CYS A 81 -2.28 -2.91 -7.38
C CYS A 81 -1.97 -1.49 -6.94
N HIS A 82 -2.87 -0.56 -7.27
CA HIS A 82 -2.89 0.78 -6.70
C HIS A 82 -3.56 0.80 -5.32
N HIS A 83 -3.09 1.69 -4.45
CA HIS A 83 -3.64 1.86 -3.09
C HIS A 83 -3.79 3.35 -2.67
N ASN A 84 -3.47 4.29 -3.57
CA ASN A 84 -3.61 5.74 -3.36
C ASN A 84 -4.08 6.38 -4.66
N TYR A 85 -5.40 6.47 -4.89
CA TYR A 85 -5.98 7.04 -6.11
C TYR A 85 -7.46 7.36 -5.95
N ALA A 86 -8.04 8.02 -6.93
CA ALA A 86 -9.47 8.13 -7.10
C ALA A 86 -9.87 7.60 -8.48
N ALA A 87 -10.98 6.90 -8.56
CA ALA A 87 -11.53 6.38 -9.82
C ALA A 87 -13.03 6.57 -9.88
N LEU A 88 -13.54 6.83 -11.09
CA LEU A 88 -14.99 6.83 -11.35
C LEU A 88 -15.45 5.38 -11.44
N GLU A 89 -16.31 4.95 -10.56
CA GLU A 89 -16.81 3.58 -10.47
C GLU A 89 -18.34 3.59 -10.36
N ASN A 90 -19.00 2.53 -10.84
CA ASN A 90 -20.42 2.35 -10.64
C ASN A 90 -20.68 1.55 -9.36
N HIS A 91 -21.38 2.16 -8.42
CA HIS A 91 -21.81 1.55 -7.17
C HIS A 91 -23.27 1.95 -6.89
N TYR A 92 -24.12 0.99 -6.56
CA TYR A 92 -25.54 1.20 -6.27
C TYR A 92 -26.27 1.96 -7.39
N ASP A 93 -25.95 1.58 -8.64
CA ASP A 93 -26.50 2.17 -9.87
C ASP A 93 -26.17 3.67 -10.06
N ALA A 94 -25.21 4.18 -9.33
CA ALA A 94 -24.68 5.54 -9.48
C ALA A 94 -23.17 5.54 -9.83
N ASN A 95 -22.76 6.46 -10.68
CA ASN A 95 -21.35 6.71 -10.95
C ASN A 95 -20.79 7.64 -9.87
N VAL A 96 -19.85 7.13 -9.10
CA VAL A 96 -19.23 7.83 -7.96
C VAL A 96 -17.71 7.82 -8.06
N TRP A 97 -17.09 8.88 -7.60
CA TRP A 97 -15.63 8.92 -7.45
C TRP A 97 -15.24 8.24 -6.14
N VAL A 98 -14.68 7.05 -6.25
CA VAL A 98 -14.17 6.29 -5.09
C VAL A 98 -12.73 6.69 -4.83
N HIS A 99 -12.49 7.32 -3.66
CA HIS A 99 -11.17 7.71 -3.21
C HIS A 99 -10.57 6.62 -2.33
N ARG A 100 -9.41 6.10 -2.73
CA ARG A 100 -8.65 5.12 -1.94
C ARG A 100 -7.33 5.73 -1.49
N LYS A 101 -7.11 5.74 -0.19
CA LYS A 101 -5.87 6.17 0.45
C LYS A 101 -5.46 5.14 1.49
N GLY A 102 -4.40 4.39 1.22
CA GLY A 102 -4.06 3.23 2.05
C GLY A 102 -5.13 2.13 1.99
N ALA A 103 -5.78 1.98 0.85
CA ALA A 103 -6.84 1.03 0.60
C ALA A 103 -6.74 0.50 -0.84
N THR A 104 -7.02 -0.78 -1.03
CA THR A 104 -6.87 -1.49 -2.31
C THR A 104 -8.23 -1.92 -2.84
N ARG A 105 -8.45 -1.76 -4.15
CA ARG A 105 -9.63 -2.32 -4.79
C ARG A 105 -9.53 -3.85 -4.81
N VAL A 106 -10.64 -4.51 -4.46
CA VAL A 106 -10.76 -5.96 -4.40
C VAL A 106 -12.15 -6.39 -4.90
N ARG A 107 -12.35 -6.29 -6.21
CA ARG A 107 -13.56 -6.81 -6.85
C ARG A 107 -13.60 -8.33 -6.69
N LYS A 108 -14.74 -8.94 -6.91
CA LYS A 108 -14.88 -10.41 -6.85
C LYS A 108 -13.90 -11.08 -7.81
N GLY A 109 -13.05 -11.98 -7.28
CA GLY A 109 -12.02 -12.68 -8.04
C GLY A 109 -10.74 -11.88 -8.30
N GLU A 110 -10.67 -10.59 -7.92
CA GLU A 110 -9.48 -9.75 -8.12
C GLU A 110 -8.42 -10.09 -7.06
N MET A 111 -7.20 -10.37 -7.52
CA MET A 111 -6.09 -10.69 -6.63
C MET A 111 -5.41 -9.42 -6.12
N ALA A 112 -5.05 -9.42 -4.84
CA ALA A 112 -4.32 -8.32 -4.22
C ALA A 112 -3.29 -8.83 -3.20
N VAL A 113 -2.37 -7.95 -2.81
CA VAL A 113 -1.41 -8.19 -1.72
C VAL A 113 -1.72 -7.24 -0.58
N ILE A 114 -1.80 -7.77 0.63
CA ILE A 114 -1.94 -7.02 1.88
C ILE A 114 -0.66 -7.24 2.70
N PRO A 115 0.34 -6.35 2.56
CA PRO A 115 1.60 -6.47 3.28
C PRO A 115 1.44 -6.15 4.77
N GLY A 116 2.16 -6.91 5.58
CA GLY A 116 2.45 -6.55 6.95
C GLY A 116 3.57 -5.51 7.05
N ALA A 117 4.10 -5.35 8.24
CA ALA A 117 5.29 -4.55 8.49
C ALA A 117 6.57 -5.41 8.33
N MET A 118 7.73 -4.77 8.45
CA MET A 118 9.02 -5.45 8.46
C MET A 118 9.08 -6.48 9.60
N GLY A 119 9.26 -7.75 9.22
CA GLY A 119 9.21 -8.88 10.15
C GLY A 119 7.80 -9.43 10.44
N SER A 120 6.74 -8.88 9.84
CA SER A 120 5.38 -9.43 9.94
C SER A 120 5.06 -10.34 8.75
N TYR A 121 3.95 -11.09 8.87
CA TYR A 121 3.37 -11.78 7.73
C TYR A 121 2.80 -10.79 6.71
N SER A 122 2.64 -11.27 5.47
CA SER A 122 1.89 -10.61 4.41
C SER A 122 0.89 -11.59 3.82
N TYR A 123 -0.15 -11.10 3.16
CA TYR A 123 -1.18 -11.96 2.59
C TYR A 123 -1.37 -11.68 1.11
N VAL A 124 -1.47 -12.76 0.34
CA VAL A 124 -2.10 -12.73 -0.99
C VAL A 124 -3.56 -13.05 -0.77
N VAL A 125 -4.42 -12.22 -1.33
CA VAL A 125 -5.87 -12.33 -1.11
C VAL A 125 -6.63 -12.28 -2.43
N GLU A 126 -7.83 -12.85 -2.42
CA GLU A 126 -8.82 -12.72 -3.49
C GLU A 126 -9.99 -11.88 -2.99
N GLY A 127 -10.40 -10.89 -3.79
CA GLY A 127 -11.52 -10.01 -3.49
C GLY A 127 -12.86 -10.73 -3.52
N ARG A 128 -13.73 -10.43 -2.56
CA ARG A 128 -15.12 -10.92 -2.49
C ARG A 128 -16.12 -9.99 -3.16
N GLY A 129 -15.68 -8.78 -3.54
CA GLY A 129 -16.54 -7.78 -4.18
C GLY A 129 -17.60 -7.23 -3.23
N ASN A 130 -17.27 -7.03 -1.96
CA ASN A 130 -18.20 -6.49 -0.96
C ASN A 130 -18.66 -5.08 -1.39
N ARG A 131 -19.97 -4.93 -1.61
CA ARG A 131 -20.56 -3.66 -2.08
C ARG A 131 -20.55 -2.58 -1.00
N GLU A 132 -20.69 -2.93 0.27
CA GLU A 132 -20.71 -1.99 1.39
C GLU A 132 -19.35 -1.31 1.58
N SER A 133 -18.25 -2.00 1.25
CA SER A 133 -16.89 -1.43 1.25
C SER A 133 -16.50 -0.79 -0.08
N PHE A 134 -17.42 -0.63 -1.04
CA PHE A 134 -17.10 -0.20 -2.41
C PHE A 134 -16.03 -1.07 -3.07
N CYS A 135 -16.13 -2.39 -2.87
CA CYS A 135 -15.13 -3.38 -3.32
C CYS A 135 -13.71 -2.99 -2.87
N THR A 136 -13.55 -2.61 -1.61
CA THR A 136 -12.29 -2.11 -1.08
C THR A 136 -11.87 -2.90 0.17
N SER A 137 -10.57 -3.15 0.32
CA SER A 137 -9.97 -3.70 1.53
C SER A 137 -8.83 -2.80 2.05
N SER A 138 -8.30 -3.09 3.22
CA SER A 138 -7.06 -2.48 3.67
C SER A 138 -5.92 -2.81 2.69
N HIS A 139 -4.99 -1.87 2.49
CA HIS A 139 -3.81 -2.14 1.66
C HIS A 139 -2.64 -2.76 2.45
N GLY A 140 -2.76 -2.87 3.78
CA GLY A 140 -1.72 -3.37 4.69
C GLY A 140 -2.19 -3.33 6.13
N ALA A 141 -1.29 -3.65 7.07
CA ALA A 141 -1.61 -3.73 8.50
C ALA A 141 -2.09 -2.39 9.10
N GLY A 142 -1.66 -1.28 8.54
CA GLY A 142 -1.91 0.05 9.12
C GLY A 142 -1.05 0.33 10.35
N ARG A 143 -0.74 1.59 10.59
CA ARG A 143 0.18 2.02 11.66
C ARG A 143 -0.56 2.25 12.97
N ARG A 144 0.10 1.95 14.09
CA ARG A 144 -0.30 2.33 15.45
C ARG A 144 0.44 3.60 15.91
N TYR A 145 1.65 3.82 15.39
CA TYR A 145 2.50 4.97 15.69
C TYR A 145 2.75 5.78 14.43
N SER A 146 2.90 7.10 14.56
CA SER A 146 3.50 7.91 13.50
C SER A 146 4.95 7.50 13.29
N ARG A 147 5.57 7.88 12.16
CA ARG A 147 6.99 7.56 11.90
C ARG A 147 7.90 8.10 13.01
N SER A 148 7.75 9.38 13.36
CA SER A 148 8.50 10.00 14.45
C SER A 148 8.18 9.39 15.81
N GLY A 149 6.91 8.98 16.05
CA GLY A 149 6.51 8.28 17.27
C GLY A 149 7.17 6.92 17.41
N ALA A 150 7.25 6.16 16.33
CA ALA A 150 7.92 4.85 16.30
C ALA A 150 9.42 4.98 16.59
N MET A 151 10.11 5.95 15.97
CA MET A 151 11.53 6.21 16.23
C MET A 151 11.83 6.64 17.69
N LYS A 152 10.85 7.24 18.37
CA LYS A 152 10.98 7.59 19.80
C LYS A 152 10.66 6.40 20.72
N ALA A 153 9.76 5.51 20.29
CA ALA A 153 9.29 4.39 21.10
C ALA A 153 10.18 3.14 21.01
N PHE A 154 10.88 2.95 19.90
CA PHE A 154 11.63 1.73 19.61
C PHE A 154 13.06 2.06 19.21
N SER A 155 14.03 1.31 19.75
CA SER A 155 15.43 1.46 19.37
C SER A 155 15.78 0.62 18.13
N THR A 156 16.81 1.03 17.40
CA THR A 156 17.35 0.26 16.28
C THR A 156 17.78 -1.14 16.73
N GLU A 157 18.40 -1.25 17.93
CA GLU A 157 18.87 -2.50 18.52
C GLU A 157 17.72 -3.47 18.75
N GLN A 158 16.60 -3.00 19.34
CA GLN A 158 15.40 -3.83 19.53
C GLN A 158 14.88 -4.39 18.22
N VAL A 159 14.82 -3.56 17.17
CA VAL A 159 14.35 -4.00 15.85
C VAL A 159 15.30 -5.00 15.21
N MET A 160 16.62 -4.80 15.37
CA MET A 160 17.62 -5.75 14.83
C MET A 160 17.59 -7.10 15.54
N VAL A 161 17.38 -7.10 16.86
CA VAL A 161 17.20 -8.35 17.63
C VAL A 161 15.94 -9.07 17.17
N ASP A 162 14.82 -8.37 17.07
CA ASP A 162 13.55 -8.92 16.63
C ASP A 162 13.63 -9.54 15.22
N LEU A 163 14.27 -8.87 14.26
CA LEU A 163 14.47 -9.40 12.92
C LEU A 163 15.35 -10.65 12.91
N LYS A 164 16.40 -10.66 13.73
CA LYS A 164 17.30 -11.80 13.87
C LYS A 164 16.59 -13.02 14.47
N GLU A 165 15.77 -12.82 15.50
CA GLU A 165 14.97 -13.89 16.12
C GLU A 165 13.95 -14.51 15.15
N GLN A 166 13.51 -13.72 14.16
CA GLN A 166 12.60 -14.19 13.13
C GLN A 166 13.31 -14.71 11.87
N ASP A 167 14.64 -14.74 11.87
CA ASP A 167 15.45 -15.12 10.71
C ASP A 167 15.17 -14.26 9.46
N VAL A 168 15.05 -12.95 9.67
CA VAL A 168 14.80 -11.97 8.62
C VAL A 168 16.07 -11.18 8.30
N VAL A 169 16.51 -11.24 7.05
CA VAL A 169 17.67 -10.49 6.57
C VAL A 169 17.27 -9.06 6.19
N LEU A 170 17.95 -8.06 6.77
CA LEU A 170 17.76 -6.66 6.41
C LEU A 170 18.86 -6.15 5.48
N GLY A 171 18.51 -5.92 4.21
CA GLY A 171 19.36 -5.26 3.21
C GLY A 171 19.12 -3.75 3.23
N LYS A 172 19.83 -3.03 4.11
CA LYS A 172 19.77 -1.57 4.21
C LYS A 172 21.14 -1.00 4.54
N GLN A 173 21.55 0.05 3.81
CA GLN A 173 22.85 0.69 4.03
C GLN A 173 22.88 1.56 5.31
N LYS A 174 21.85 2.40 5.52
CA LYS A 174 21.71 3.25 6.71
C LYS A 174 20.59 2.72 7.59
N LYS A 175 20.88 2.51 8.87
CA LYS A 175 19.94 1.88 9.83
C LYS A 175 19.20 2.86 10.73
N ASN A 176 19.43 4.17 10.59
CA ASN A 176 18.95 5.20 11.53
C ASN A 176 17.43 5.32 11.63
N ASP A 177 16.70 4.88 10.60
CA ASP A 177 15.23 4.96 10.47
C ASP A 177 14.56 3.58 10.43
N VAL A 178 15.29 2.52 10.82
CA VAL A 178 14.74 1.14 10.82
C VAL A 178 13.54 1.03 11.76
N ALA A 179 13.58 1.73 12.90
CA ALA A 179 12.51 1.71 13.90
C ALA A 179 11.17 2.23 13.37
N GLU A 180 11.15 3.15 12.39
CA GLU A 180 9.90 3.67 11.84
C GLU A 180 9.04 2.60 11.15
N GLU A 181 9.66 1.54 10.62
CA GLU A 181 8.99 0.48 9.86
C GLU A 181 8.98 -0.87 10.58
N CYS A 182 9.38 -0.90 11.86
CA CYS A 182 9.35 -2.12 12.66
C CYS A 182 7.91 -2.61 12.87
N ARG A 183 7.74 -3.92 13.08
CA ARG A 183 6.39 -4.51 13.26
C ARG A 183 5.64 -3.94 14.46
N PHE A 184 6.34 -3.48 15.49
CA PHE A 184 5.74 -2.88 16.69
C PHE A 184 5.05 -1.53 16.41
N ALA A 185 5.43 -0.85 15.32
CA ALA A 185 4.82 0.40 14.89
C ALA A 185 3.50 0.20 14.14
N TYR A 186 3.12 -1.04 13.84
CA TYR A 186 1.95 -1.40 13.06
C TYR A 186 0.94 -2.20 13.88
N LYS A 187 -0.29 -2.30 13.38
CA LYS A 187 -1.30 -3.22 13.91
C LYS A 187 -0.90 -4.66 13.57
N ASP A 188 -1.42 -5.60 14.34
CA ASP A 188 -1.28 -7.01 14.02
C ASP A 188 -2.03 -7.34 12.72
N ILE A 189 -1.27 -7.83 11.74
CA ILE A 189 -1.82 -8.13 10.42
C ILE A 189 -2.84 -9.27 10.47
N ASP A 190 -2.68 -10.24 11.36
CA ASP A 190 -3.59 -11.37 11.49
C ASP A 190 -4.94 -10.89 12.05
N LEU A 191 -4.93 -9.95 13.00
CA LEU A 191 -6.15 -9.29 13.48
C LEU A 191 -6.82 -8.45 12.38
N VAL A 192 -6.02 -7.70 11.60
CA VAL A 192 -6.56 -6.93 10.47
C VAL A 192 -7.22 -7.85 9.45
N MET A 193 -6.60 -8.98 9.14
CA MET A 193 -7.18 -9.97 8.23
C MET A 193 -8.46 -10.61 8.77
N ALA A 194 -8.51 -10.90 10.07
CA ALA A 194 -9.71 -11.43 10.71
C ALA A 194 -10.92 -10.48 10.66
N GLN A 195 -10.67 -9.17 10.65
CA GLN A 195 -11.71 -8.13 10.63
C GLN A 195 -12.21 -7.76 9.23
N GLN A 196 -11.67 -8.33 8.17
CA GLN A 196 -12.08 -8.04 6.78
C GLN A 196 -12.40 -9.29 5.97
N GLN A 197 -12.87 -10.34 6.63
CA GLN A 197 -13.25 -11.62 6.00
C GLN A 197 -14.43 -11.48 5.03
N ASP A 198 -15.24 -10.46 5.18
CA ASP A 198 -16.33 -10.09 4.28
C ASP A 198 -15.85 -9.41 3.00
N MET A 199 -14.64 -8.84 3.00
CA MET A 199 -14.05 -8.09 1.89
C MET A 199 -13.12 -8.95 1.04
N VAL A 200 -12.33 -9.82 1.69
CA VAL A 200 -11.31 -10.64 1.03
C VAL A 200 -11.23 -12.07 1.60
N THR A 201 -10.79 -13.00 0.76
CA THR A 201 -10.44 -14.36 1.14
C THR A 201 -8.93 -14.52 1.10
N PRO A 202 -8.25 -14.90 2.20
CA PRO A 202 -6.83 -15.21 2.18
C PRO A 202 -6.53 -16.43 1.29
N VAL A 203 -5.63 -16.24 0.32
CA VAL A 203 -5.17 -17.32 -0.58
C VAL A 203 -3.84 -17.87 -0.12
N ARG A 204 -2.92 -16.99 0.31
CA ARG A 204 -1.61 -17.35 0.85
C ARG A 204 -1.21 -16.44 1.99
N LYS A 205 -0.63 -17.01 3.04
CA LYS A 205 0.08 -16.28 4.10
C LYS A 205 1.58 -16.44 3.85
N LEU A 206 2.28 -15.30 3.75
CA LEU A 206 3.70 -15.24 3.41
C LEU A 206 4.51 -14.80 4.63
N ARG A 207 5.56 -15.53 4.95
CA ARG A 207 6.55 -15.11 5.97
C ARG A 207 7.59 -14.22 5.32
N THR A 208 7.98 -13.15 6.00
CA THR A 208 9.11 -12.32 5.60
C THR A 208 10.41 -13.10 5.82
N VAL A 209 11.25 -13.20 4.80
CA VAL A 209 12.60 -13.81 4.89
C VAL A 209 13.69 -12.76 4.67
N GLY A 210 13.37 -11.67 4.00
CA GLY A 210 14.28 -10.57 3.75
C GLY A 210 13.54 -9.28 3.46
N VAL A 211 14.18 -8.16 3.78
CA VAL A 211 13.67 -6.82 3.52
C VAL A 211 14.79 -6.01 2.89
N VAL A 212 14.50 -5.42 1.74
CA VAL A 212 15.39 -4.44 1.09
C VAL A 212 14.74 -3.07 1.19
N LYS A 213 15.47 -2.11 1.75
CA LYS A 213 14.98 -0.75 1.96
C LYS A 213 16.03 0.27 1.55
N GLY A 214 15.63 1.24 0.73
CA GLY A 214 16.47 2.37 0.30
C GLY A 214 16.58 3.48 1.34
#